data_43448b1cd55a5fdc0594b71a970dc736
#
_entry.id   43448b1cd55a5fdc0594b71a970dc736
#
_cell.length_a   1.000
_cell.length_b   1.000
_cell.length_c   1.000
_cell.angle_alpha   90.00
_cell.angle_beta   90.00
_cell.angle_gamma   90.00
#
_symmetry.space_group_name_H-M   'P 1'
#
loop_
_entity.id
_entity.type
_entity.pdbx_description
1 polymer ?
#
loop_
_entity_poly.entity_id
_entity_poly.type
_entity_poly.pdbx_seq_one_letter_code
_entity_poly.pdbx_strand_id
1 'polypeptide(L)'
;MTQPLIRFHDVTKRYGDFTVLDNFCFDVAPGEKVTLIGPSGSGKSTVLRILMTLEPFQEGTLHLAGMSYHQEKGGGRFGASEAHLRQIRTHVGMVFQSFNLFPHMTVLRNVVEAPTRVLGLGRAEAECRAVDLLRMVGLSEKKDQYPSQLSGGQQQRVAIARALAMRPRVLLFDEPTSALDPQLVGEVLGVIRDLAHEHDLTMLLVTHEMRFAREVSDRVCFFDKGRICEQGRPEEIFSAPTEDRTKEFLSSIL
;
A
#
# COMPACT_ATOMS: atom_id res chain seq x y z
N MET A 1 -21.72 -0.55 14.38
CA MET A 1 -20.81 -0.07 13.34
C MET A 1 -19.41 -0.54 13.71
N THR A 2 -18.76 -1.31 12.87
CA THR A 2 -17.37 -1.75 13.10
C THR A 2 -16.44 -0.54 13.05
N GLN A 3 -15.53 -0.42 14.01
CA GLN A 3 -14.51 0.65 13.97
C GLN A 3 -13.65 0.50 12.72
N PRO A 4 -13.35 1.58 11.99
CA PRO A 4 -12.46 1.51 10.84
C PRO A 4 -11.05 1.07 11.26
N LEU A 5 -10.38 0.33 10.39
CA LEU A 5 -9.01 -0.10 10.59
C LEU A 5 -8.02 1.05 10.38
N ILE A 6 -8.32 1.92 9.41
CA ILE A 6 -7.59 3.15 9.12
C ILE A 6 -8.56 4.32 9.26
N ARG A 7 -8.13 5.40 9.93
CA ARG A 7 -8.90 6.65 10.02
C ARG A 7 -7.99 7.86 9.94
N PHE A 8 -8.14 8.64 8.88
CA PHE A 8 -7.64 10.01 8.79
C PHE A 8 -8.77 10.97 9.21
N HIS A 9 -8.46 11.93 10.05
CA HIS A 9 -9.39 12.96 10.50
C HIS A 9 -8.72 14.31 10.43
N ASP A 10 -9.19 15.17 9.52
CA ASP A 10 -8.73 16.53 9.24
C ASP A 10 -7.20 16.63 9.04
N VAL A 11 -6.62 15.62 8.37
CA VAL A 11 -5.18 15.56 8.17
C VAL A 11 -4.74 16.57 7.11
N THR A 12 -3.82 17.47 7.51
CA THR A 12 -3.19 18.43 6.60
C THR A 12 -1.71 18.14 6.44
N LYS A 13 -1.28 18.03 5.17
CA LYS A 13 0.11 17.82 4.79
C LYS A 13 0.58 18.93 3.87
N ARG A 14 1.69 19.57 4.27
CA ARG A 14 2.36 20.65 3.48
C ARG A 14 3.81 20.31 3.22
N TYR A 15 4.30 20.75 2.07
CA TYR A 15 5.72 20.81 1.70
C TYR A 15 6.06 22.29 1.43
N GLY A 16 6.69 22.95 2.39
CA GLY A 16 6.81 24.41 2.35
C GLY A 16 5.43 25.06 2.29
N ASP A 17 5.20 25.93 1.32
CA ASP A 17 3.92 26.62 1.12
C ASP A 17 2.89 25.80 0.33
N PHE A 18 3.30 24.67 -0.24
CA PHE A 18 2.41 23.81 -1.05
C PHE A 18 1.66 22.81 -0.18
N THR A 19 0.32 22.93 -0.14
CA THR A 19 -0.57 22.00 0.57
C THR A 19 -0.91 20.83 -0.35
N VAL A 20 -0.53 19.62 0.08
CA VAL A 20 -0.78 18.35 -0.66
C VAL A 20 -2.03 17.65 -0.16
N LEU A 21 -2.29 17.66 1.15
CA LEU A 21 -3.54 17.20 1.75
C LEU A 21 -4.12 18.37 2.56
N ASP A 22 -5.41 18.63 2.40
CA ASP A 22 -6.10 19.75 3.02
C ASP A 22 -7.36 19.24 3.75
N ASN A 23 -7.31 19.20 5.08
CA ASN A 23 -8.37 18.66 5.94
C ASN A 23 -8.87 17.29 5.45
N PHE A 24 -7.92 16.41 5.12
CA PHE A 24 -8.20 15.11 4.52
C PHE A 24 -8.84 14.16 5.54
N CYS A 25 -10.06 13.71 5.24
CA CYS A 25 -10.80 12.72 6.01
C CYS A 25 -10.98 11.45 5.17
N PHE A 26 -10.63 10.30 5.74
CA PHE A 26 -10.72 9.02 5.04
C PHE A 26 -10.71 7.86 6.01
N ASP A 27 -11.69 6.97 5.88
CA ASP A 27 -11.81 5.76 6.68
C ASP A 27 -11.72 4.52 5.80
N VAL A 28 -11.08 3.45 6.29
CA VAL A 28 -11.06 2.12 5.65
C VAL A 28 -11.48 1.08 6.67
N ALA A 29 -12.44 0.25 6.31
CA ALA A 29 -12.92 -0.84 7.15
C ALA A 29 -11.93 -2.03 7.17
N PRO A 30 -11.95 -2.88 8.23
CA PRO A 30 -11.20 -4.13 8.21
C PRO A 30 -11.62 -5.02 7.03
N GLY A 31 -10.64 -5.58 6.31
CA GLY A 31 -10.87 -6.43 5.15
C GLY A 31 -11.25 -5.69 3.85
N GLU A 32 -11.45 -4.37 3.89
CA GLU A 32 -11.85 -3.59 2.71
C GLU A 32 -10.68 -3.39 1.75
N LYS A 33 -10.94 -3.53 0.44
CA LYS A 33 -10.04 -3.24 -0.67
C LYS A 33 -10.42 -1.91 -1.28
N VAL A 34 -9.62 -0.87 -1.02
CA VAL A 34 -9.89 0.48 -1.51
C VAL A 34 -8.84 0.88 -2.54
N THR A 35 -9.30 1.39 -3.68
CA THR A 35 -8.39 1.95 -4.69
C THR A 35 -8.53 3.47 -4.80
N LEU A 36 -7.40 4.16 -4.74
CA LEU A 36 -7.29 5.59 -5.01
C LEU A 36 -6.90 5.78 -6.46
N ILE A 37 -7.75 6.43 -7.25
CA ILE A 37 -7.48 6.86 -8.63
C ILE A 37 -7.43 8.38 -8.72
N GLY A 38 -6.83 8.93 -9.76
CA GLY A 38 -6.77 10.38 -9.97
C GLY A 38 -5.47 10.84 -10.64
N PRO A 39 -5.34 12.12 -10.97
CA PRO A 39 -4.20 12.69 -11.68
C PRO A 39 -2.87 12.47 -10.92
N SER A 40 -1.75 12.42 -11.65
CA SER A 40 -0.42 12.41 -11.05
C SER A 40 -0.22 13.70 -10.24
N GLY A 41 0.49 13.58 -9.11
CA GLY A 41 0.72 14.72 -8.21
C GLY A 41 -0.48 15.14 -7.34
N SER A 42 -1.64 14.47 -7.41
CA SER A 42 -2.80 14.80 -6.58
C SER A 42 -2.63 14.51 -5.07
N GLY A 43 -1.62 13.72 -4.67
CA GLY A 43 -1.33 13.39 -3.27
C GLY A 43 -1.59 11.93 -2.86
N LYS A 44 -2.00 11.04 -3.78
CA LYS A 44 -2.31 9.61 -3.49
C LYS A 44 -1.16 8.88 -2.81
N SER A 45 0.04 8.92 -3.38
CA SER A 45 1.24 8.29 -2.77
C SER A 45 1.62 8.93 -1.44
N THR A 46 1.29 10.21 -1.21
CA THR A 46 1.51 10.89 0.07
C THR A 46 0.66 10.27 1.17
N VAL A 47 -0.60 9.90 0.88
CA VAL A 47 -1.48 9.18 1.82
C VAL A 47 -0.83 7.86 2.25
N LEU A 48 -0.31 7.07 1.30
CA LEU A 48 0.36 5.79 1.59
C LEU A 48 1.64 6.01 2.41
N ARG A 49 2.44 7.03 2.07
CA ARG A 49 3.70 7.34 2.77
C ARG A 49 3.46 7.80 4.21
N ILE A 50 2.37 8.53 4.47
CA ILE A 50 1.96 8.92 5.82
C ILE A 50 1.58 7.67 6.61
N LEU A 51 0.80 6.72 6.04
CA LEU A 51 0.45 5.46 6.67
C LEU A 51 1.69 4.61 7.03
N MET A 52 2.71 4.61 6.18
CA MET A 52 3.99 3.93 6.45
C MET A 52 4.91 4.71 7.39
N THR A 53 4.49 5.84 7.94
CA THR A 53 5.33 6.75 8.76
C THR A 53 6.60 7.23 8.03
N LEU A 54 6.58 7.25 6.70
CA LEU A 54 7.67 7.80 5.88
C LEU A 54 7.58 9.31 5.77
N GLU A 55 6.36 9.85 5.80
CA GLU A 55 6.08 11.29 5.75
C GLU A 55 5.26 11.73 6.97
N PRO A 56 5.67 12.79 7.70
CA PRO A 56 4.86 13.40 8.73
C PRO A 56 3.77 14.27 8.12
N PHE A 57 2.73 14.54 8.90
CA PHE A 57 1.72 15.55 8.61
C PHE A 57 1.72 16.63 9.70
N GLN A 58 1.12 17.79 9.44
CA GLN A 58 1.19 18.94 10.33
C GLN A 58 -0.03 19.05 11.25
N GLU A 59 -1.22 18.73 10.76
CA GLU A 59 -2.48 18.92 11.48
C GLU A 59 -3.36 17.67 11.33
N GLY A 60 -4.32 17.48 12.23
CA GLY A 60 -5.26 16.36 12.23
C GLY A 60 -4.79 15.16 13.01
N THR A 61 -5.52 14.06 12.90
CA THR A 61 -5.21 12.79 13.58
C THR A 61 -5.27 11.62 12.60
N LEU A 62 -4.43 10.63 12.85
CA LEU A 62 -4.41 9.38 12.10
C LEU A 62 -4.38 8.20 13.06
N HIS A 63 -5.28 7.23 12.83
CA HIS A 63 -5.33 5.98 13.56
C HIS A 63 -5.21 4.80 12.62
N LEU A 64 -4.47 3.79 13.04
CA LEU A 64 -4.36 2.49 12.39
C LEU A 64 -4.51 1.40 13.44
N ALA A 65 -5.46 0.50 13.24
CA ALA A 65 -5.67 -0.65 14.13
C ALA A 65 -5.83 -0.26 15.62
N GLY A 66 -6.45 0.89 15.89
CA GLY A 66 -6.63 1.43 17.24
C GLY A 66 -5.42 2.19 17.80
N MET A 67 -4.31 2.24 17.07
CA MET A 67 -3.12 3.00 17.46
C MET A 67 -3.14 4.40 16.83
N SER A 68 -2.88 5.44 17.63
CA SER A 68 -2.69 6.80 17.13
C SER A 68 -1.28 7.00 16.63
N TYR A 69 -1.11 7.76 15.55
CA TYR A 69 0.22 8.18 15.04
C TYR A 69 0.87 9.27 15.89
N HIS A 70 0.07 9.98 16.69
CA HIS A 70 0.57 10.94 17.68
C HIS A 70 0.43 10.37 19.09
N GLN A 71 1.41 10.67 19.95
CA GLN A 71 1.34 10.43 21.39
C GLN A 71 1.45 11.78 22.11
N GLU A 72 0.60 12.02 23.12
CA GLU A 72 0.58 13.28 23.88
C GLU A 72 1.93 13.67 24.51
N LYS A 73 2.81 12.71 24.73
CA LYS A 73 4.16 12.89 25.32
C LYS A 73 5.29 12.48 24.36
N GLY A 74 4.99 12.35 23.07
CA GLY A 74 5.99 11.92 22.08
C GLY A 74 6.85 13.09 21.61
N GLY A 75 8.16 12.91 21.66
CA GLY A 75 9.09 13.76 20.91
C GLY A 75 9.36 13.17 19.54
N GLY A 76 9.72 13.99 18.56
CA GLY A 76 10.13 13.54 17.25
C GLY A 76 9.22 13.98 16.10
N ARG A 77 9.55 13.50 14.89
CA ARG A 77 8.96 13.95 13.62
C ARG A 77 7.43 13.79 13.52
N PHE A 78 6.86 12.81 14.22
CA PHE A 78 5.41 12.53 14.25
C PHE A 78 4.77 12.87 15.60
N GLY A 79 5.45 13.56 16.51
CA GLY A 79 4.97 13.70 17.88
C GLY A 79 4.86 12.37 18.63
N ALA A 80 5.55 11.31 18.16
CA ALA A 80 5.56 9.98 18.73
C ALA A 80 6.99 9.43 18.84
N SER A 81 7.20 8.49 19.78
CA SER A 81 8.49 7.82 19.93
C SER A 81 8.77 6.88 18.75
N GLU A 82 10.05 6.68 18.41
CA GLU A 82 10.43 5.75 17.34
C GLU A 82 10.01 4.30 17.65
N ALA A 83 9.98 3.92 18.92
CA ALA A 83 9.49 2.60 19.34
C ALA A 83 8.00 2.41 18.99
N HIS A 84 7.18 3.44 19.23
CA HIS A 84 5.76 3.44 18.85
C HIS A 84 5.56 3.39 17.34
N LEU A 85 6.32 4.18 16.58
CA LEU A 85 6.26 4.16 15.11
C LEU A 85 6.70 2.81 14.53
N ARG A 86 7.70 2.15 15.14
CA ARG A 86 8.07 0.77 14.76
C ARG A 86 6.93 -0.20 14.98
N GLN A 87 6.20 -0.08 16.08
CA GLN A 87 5.03 -0.92 16.34
C GLN A 87 3.96 -0.70 15.27
N ILE A 88 3.65 0.54 14.90
CA ILE A 88 2.71 0.85 13.81
C ILE A 88 3.16 0.17 12.51
N ARG A 89 4.45 0.29 12.14
CA ARG A 89 5.01 -0.29 10.90
C ARG A 89 4.90 -1.81 10.84
N THR A 90 4.80 -2.54 11.97
CA THR A 90 4.58 -3.99 11.94
C THR A 90 3.20 -4.38 11.42
N HIS A 91 2.24 -3.47 11.47
CA HIS A 91 0.87 -3.70 10.99
C HIS A 91 0.64 -3.29 9.53
N VAL A 92 1.62 -2.66 8.90
CA VAL A 92 1.51 -2.15 7.52
C VAL A 92 2.61 -2.74 6.65
N GLY A 93 2.24 -3.41 5.57
CA GLY A 93 3.14 -3.77 4.49
C GLY A 93 3.03 -2.74 3.35
N MET A 94 4.11 -2.48 2.63
CA MET A 94 4.07 -1.61 1.46
C MET A 94 4.85 -2.19 0.30
N VAL A 95 4.21 -2.17 -0.86
CA VAL A 95 4.77 -2.52 -2.16
C VAL A 95 4.94 -1.23 -2.95
N PHE A 96 6.18 -0.88 -3.25
CA PHE A 96 6.54 0.36 -3.92
C PHE A 96 6.58 0.18 -5.44
N GLN A 97 6.49 1.26 -6.17
CA GLN A 97 6.70 1.34 -7.61
C GLN A 97 8.08 0.79 -8.03
N SER A 98 9.13 1.13 -7.30
CA SER A 98 10.52 0.70 -7.53
C SER A 98 10.88 -0.44 -6.59
N PHE A 99 10.47 -1.62 -6.81
CA PHE A 99 10.68 -2.90 -6.09
C PHE A 99 11.40 -2.81 -4.71
N ASN A 100 12.42 -1.98 -4.57
CA ASN A 100 13.22 -1.67 -3.37
C ASN A 100 13.79 -2.92 -2.68
N LEU A 101 14.18 -3.93 -3.46
CA LEU A 101 14.85 -5.12 -2.95
C LEU A 101 16.29 -4.78 -2.53
N PHE A 102 16.78 -5.48 -1.52
CA PHE A 102 18.19 -5.41 -1.13
C PHE A 102 19.06 -6.12 -2.16
N PRO A 103 19.84 -5.40 -2.99
CA PRO A 103 20.53 -6.00 -4.13
C PRO A 103 21.64 -6.99 -3.75
N HIS A 104 22.17 -6.87 -2.53
CA HIS A 104 23.22 -7.73 -1.96
C HIS A 104 22.67 -8.96 -1.22
N MET A 105 21.36 -9.13 -1.20
CA MET A 105 20.70 -10.27 -0.57
C MET A 105 20.01 -11.14 -1.62
N THR A 106 19.98 -12.45 -1.40
CA THR A 106 19.18 -13.36 -2.22
C THR A 106 17.69 -13.07 -2.07
N VAL A 107 16.87 -13.63 -2.96
CA VAL A 107 15.40 -13.56 -2.89
C VAL A 107 14.89 -14.04 -1.53
N LEU A 108 15.31 -15.23 -1.10
CA LEU A 108 14.93 -15.78 0.21
C LEU A 108 15.31 -14.82 1.33
N ARG A 109 16.52 -14.30 1.32
CA ARG A 109 17.00 -13.40 2.38
C ARG A 109 16.25 -12.06 2.41
N ASN A 110 15.86 -11.52 1.24
CA ASN A 110 14.99 -10.34 1.16
C ASN A 110 13.66 -10.53 1.90
N VAL A 111 13.09 -11.74 1.87
CA VAL A 111 11.81 -12.06 2.53
C VAL A 111 11.98 -12.38 4.01
N VAL A 112 13.08 -13.05 4.39
CA VAL A 112 13.35 -13.52 5.78
C VAL A 112 13.85 -12.41 6.70
N GLU A 113 14.52 -11.39 6.18
CA GLU A 113 15.26 -10.40 6.99
C GLU A 113 14.36 -9.66 7.99
N ALA A 114 13.24 -9.12 7.53
CA ALA A 114 12.33 -8.35 8.40
C ALA A 114 11.63 -9.23 9.47
N PRO A 115 11.04 -10.39 9.13
CA PRO A 115 10.48 -11.30 10.14
C PRO A 115 11.48 -11.69 11.24
N THR A 116 12.72 -11.93 10.86
CA THR A 116 13.77 -12.32 11.84
C THR A 116 14.20 -11.12 12.70
N ARG A 117 14.47 -9.97 12.09
CA ARG A 117 15.02 -8.80 12.79
C ARG A 117 14.00 -7.98 13.55
N VAL A 118 12.77 -7.91 13.04
CA VAL A 118 11.73 -7.03 13.60
C VAL A 118 10.76 -7.82 14.46
N LEU A 119 10.31 -9.00 14.02
CA LEU A 119 9.39 -9.84 14.77
C LEU A 119 10.10 -10.82 15.70
N GLY A 120 11.43 -10.97 15.59
CA GLY A 120 12.22 -11.89 16.41
C GLY A 120 11.96 -13.37 16.11
N LEU A 121 11.44 -13.70 14.92
CA LEU A 121 11.18 -15.09 14.56
C LEU A 121 12.46 -15.89 14.46
N GLY A 122 12.41 -17.15 14.89
CA GLY A 122 13.46 -18.11 14.65
C GLY A 122 13.75 -18.27 13.16
N ARG A 123 15.03 -18.45 12.79
CA ARG A 123 15.46 -18.52 11.39
C ARG A 123 14.68 -19.59 10.60
N ALA A 124 14.53 -20.79 11.16
CA ALA A 124 13.82 -21.89 10.49
C ALA A 124 12.34 -21.54 10.22
N GLU A 125 11.66 -20.89 11.16
CA GLU A 125 10.26 -20.45 11.00
C GLU A 125 10.15 -19.35 9.93
N ALA A 126 11.07 -18.37 9.95
CA ALA A 126 11.09 -17.29 8.96
C ALA A 126 11.39 -17.82 7.56
N GLU A 127 12.30 -18.79 7.41
CA GLU A 127 12.60 -19.45 6.13
C GLU A 127 11.41 -20.28 5.62
N CYS A 128 10.75 -21.04 6.48
CA CYS A 128 9.54 -21.80 6.11
C CYS A 128 8.44 -20.85 5.58
N ARG A 129 8.14 -19.78 6.32
CA ARG A 129 7.19 -18.73 5.90
C ARG A 129 7.58 -18.10 4.57
N ALA A 130 8.85 -17.78 4.37
CA ALA A 130 9.33 -17.18 3.14
C ALA A 130 9.20 -18.12 1.94
N VAL A 131 9.47 -19.43 2.10
CA VAL A 131 9.29 -20.43 1.05
C VAL A 131 7.83 -20.56 0.64
N ASP A 132 6.90 -20.54 1.60
CA ASP A 132 5.46 -20.58 1.29
C ASP A 132 5.00 -19.33 0.53
N LEU A 133 5.47 -18.15 0.94
CA LEU A 133 5.17 -16.90 0.24
C LEU A 133 5.78 -16.85 -1.16
N LEU A 134 7.02 -17.33 -1.32
CA LEU A 134 7.65 -17.42 -2.65
C LEU A 134 6.91 -18.40 -3.57
N ARG A 135 6.35 -19.48 -3.01
CA ARG A 135 5.48 -20.40 -3.76
C ARG A 135 4.19 -19.71 -4.19
N MET A 136 3.53 -18.96 -3.28
CA MET A 136 2.32 -18.18 -3.57
C MET A 136 2.53 -17.23 -4.75
N VAL A 137 3.67 -16.53 -4.81
CA VAL A 137 3.99 -15.60 -5.91
C VAL A 137 4.67 -16.27 -7.12
N GLY A 138 4.73 -17.62 -7.18
CA GLY A 138 5.28 -18.38 -8.31
C GLY A 138 6.80 -18.28 -8.48
N LEU A 139 7.57 -18.12 -7.38
CA LEU A 139 9.02 -17.91 -7.42
C LEU A 139 9.83 -18.91 -6.55
N SER A 140 9.29 -20.10 -6.29
CA SER A 140 9.96 -21.14 -5.48
C SER A 140 11.38 -21.44 -5.95
N GLU A 141 11.58 -21.58 -7.27
CA GLU A 141 12.86 -21.94 -7.89
C GLU A 141 13.87 -20.76 -7.94
N LYS A 142 13.43 -19.56 -7.53
CA LYS A 142 14.24 -18.33 -7.59
C LYS A 142 14.83 -17.92 -6.24
N LYS A 143 14.58 -18.69 -5.17
CA LYS A 143 14.92 -18.33 -3.77
C LYS A 143 16.38 -17.99 -3.53
N ASP A 144 17.29 -18.64 -4.26
CA ASP A 144 18.75 -18.47 -4.11
C ASP A 144 19.35 -17.44 -5.08
N GLN A 145 18.54 -16.88 -5.99
CA GLN A 145 18.95 -15.85 -6.93
C GLN A 145 19.01 -14.46 -6.26
N TYR A 146 19.77 -13.55 -6.87
CA TYR A 146 19.84 -12.14 -6.49
C TYR A 146 18.88 -11.30 -7.34
N PRO A 147 18.43 -10.11 -6.86
CA PRO A 147 17.53 -9.24 -7.62
C PRO A 147 18.00 -8.94 -9.05
N SER A 148 19.31 -8.78 -9.28
CA SER A 148 19.88 -8.53 -10.61
C SER A 148 19.68 -9.67 -11.61
N GLN A 149 19.30 -10.86 -11.15
CA GLN A 149 19.06 -12.06 -11.98
C GLN A 149 17.55 -12.26 -12.29
N LEU A 150 16.71 -11.32 -11.85
CA LEU A 150 15.25 -11.38 -11.97
C LEU A 150 14.72 -10.34 -12.94
N SER A 151 13.65 -10.67 -13.67
CA SER A 151 12.88 -9.68 -14.41
C SER A 151 12.20 -8.67 -13.46
N GLY A 152 11.77 -7.50 -13.96
CA GLY A 152 11.06 -6.52 -13.16
C GLY A 152 9.80 -7.09 -12.49
N GLY A 153 8.99 -7.87 -13.23
CA GLY A 153 7.81 -8.53 -12.67
C GLY A 153 8.15 -9.56 -11.59
N GLN A 154 9.26 -10.30 -11.74
CA GLN A 154 9.75 -11.20 -10.70
C GLN A 154 10.21 -10.43 -9.46
N GLN A 155 10.94 -9.32 -9.63
CA GLN A 155 11.35 -8.47 -8.51
C GLN A 155 10.14 -7.90 -7.76
N GLN A 156 9.11 -7.47 -8.46
CA GLN A 156 7.88 -6.97 -7.84
C GLN A 156 7.14 -8.05 -7.05
N ARG A 157 7.07 -9.27 -7.58
CA ARG A 157 6.48 -10.41 -6.87
C ARG A 157 7.29 -10.79 -5.61
N VAL A 158 8.62 -10.66 -5.63
CA VAL A 158 9.44 -10.79 -4.41
C VAL A 158 9.12 -9.66 -3.40
N ALA A 159 8.93 -8.43 -3.87
CA ALA A 159 8.56 -7.30 -3.00
C ALA A 159 7.19 -7.53 -2.33
N ILE A 160 6.22 -8.12 -3.04
CA ILE A 160 4.92 -8.54 -2.48
C ILE A 160 5.13 -9.61 -1.40
N ALA A 161 5.88 -10.68 -1.69
CA ALA A 161 6.18 -11.73 -0.72
C ALA A 161 6.88 -11.18 0.53
N ARG A 162 7.83 -10.25 0.37
CA ARG A 162 8.51 -9.57 1.47
C ARG A 162 7.54 -8.76 2.35
N ALA A 163 6.61 -8.02 1.74
CA ALA A 163 5.62 -7.25 2.49
C ALA A 163 4.68 -8.17 3.28
N LEU A 164 4.24 -9.28 2.70
CA LEU A 164 3.39 -10.28 3.35
C LEU A 164 4.09 -11.05 4.48
N ALA A 165 5.42 -11.18 4.43
CA ALA A 165 6.18 -11.94 5.42
C ALA A 165 6.04 -11.39 6.84
N MET A 166 5.74 -10.10 6.97
CA MET A 166 5.46 -9.43 8.25
C MET A 166 4.05 -9.72 8.80
N ARG A 167 3.16 -10.39 8.05
CA ARG A 167 1.74 -10.61 8.35
C ARG A 167 1.03 -9.28 8.69
N PRO A 168 1.08 -8.29 7.80
CA PRO A 168 0.49 -6.99 8.06
C PRO A 168 -1.05 -7.09 8.11
N ARG A 169 -1.67 -6.16 8.84
CA ARG A 169 -3.14 -5.98 8.82
C ARG A 169 -3.60 -5.18 7.61
N VAL A 170 -2.70 -4.36 7.06
CA VAL A 170 -2.94 -3.51 5.88
C VAL A 170 -1.79 -3.70 4.91
N LEU A 171 -2.11 -3.91 3.64
CA LEU A 171 -1.14 -3.94 2.54
C LEU A 171 -1.38 -2.76 1.61
N LEU A 172 -0.35 -1.94 1.45
CA LEU A 172 -0.35 -0.76 0.61
C LEU A 172 0.35 -1.04 -0.72
N PHE A 173 -0.23 -0.59 -1.83
CA PHE A 173 0.36 -0.68 -3.16
C PHE A 173 0.48 0.71 -3.77
N ASP A 174 1.68 1.18 -4.02
CA ASP A 174 1.97 2.46 -4.65
C ASP A 174 2.41 2.22 -6.10
N GLU A 175 1.47 2.26 -7.04
CA GLU A 175 1.65 2.04 -8.48
C GLU A 175 2.51 0.79 -8.79
N PRO A 176 2.10 -0.41 -8.35
CA PRO A 176 2.96 -1.60 -8.35
C PRO A 176 3.38 -2.09 -9.73
N THR A 177 2.81 -1.57 -10.82
CA THR A 177 3.08 -1.99 -12.20
C THR A 177 3.69 -0.92 -13.08
N SER A 178 3.77 0.34 -12.62
CA SER A 178 4.18 1.47 -13.46
C SER A 178 5.65 1.44 -13.92
N ALA A 179 6.51 0.66 -13.22
CA ALA A 179 7.91 0.46 -13.60
C ALA A 179 8.14 -0.83 -14.41
N LEU A 180 7.08 -1.50 -14.88
CA LEU A 180 7.16 -2.78 -15.58
C LEU A 180 6.90 -2.63 -17.08
N ASP A 181 7.52 -3.52 -17.86
CA ASP A 181 7.13 -3.73 -19.23
C ASP A 181 5.67 -4.24 -19.29
N PRO A 182 4.86 -3.79 -20.27
CA PRO A 182 3.44 -4.17 -20.40
C PRO A 182 3.20 -5.69 -20.39
N GLN A 183 4.15 -6.47 -20.92
CA GLN A 183 4.06 -7.94 -20.95
C GLN A 183 4.13 -8.59 -19.56
N LEU A 184 4.75 -7.90 -18.57
CA LEU A 184 4.94 -8.40 -17.21
C LEU A 184 3.85 -7.94 -16.22
N VAL A 185 3.05 -6.94 -16.61
CA VAL A 185 1.99 -6.35 -15.78
C VAL A 185 0.98 -7.41 -15.33
N GLY A 186 0.53 -8.26 -16.25
CA GLY A 186 -0.49 -9.27 -15.98
C GLY A 186 -0.11 -10.27 -14.88
N GLU A 187 1.17 -10.67 -14.80
CA GLU A 187 1.66 -11.58 -13.78
C GLU A 187 1.60 -10.98 -12.37
N VAL A 188 1.95 -9.70 -12.25
CA VAL A 188 1.92 -8.99 -10.96
C VAL A 188 0.48 -8.71 -10.53
N LEU A 189 -0.36 -8.24 -11.45
CA LEU A 189 -1.78 -8.00 -11.19
C LEU A 189 -2.51 -9.29 -10.81
N GLY A 190 -2.14 -10.44 -11.41
CA GLY A 190 -2.65 -11.75 -11.03
C GLY A 190 -2.42 -12.05 -9.55
N VAL A 191 -1.19 -11.90 -9.07
CA VAL A 191 -0.85 -12.10 -7.64
C VAL A 191 -1.64 -11.14 -6.74
N ILE A 192 -1.76 -9.86 -7.11
CA ILE A 192 -2.51 -8.88 -6.28
C ILE A 192 -4.00 -9.22 -6.27
N ARG A 193 -4.56 -9.71 -7.39
CA ARG A 193 -5.95 -10.19 -7.48
C ARG A 193 -6.19 -11.36 -6.53
N ASP A 194 -5.32 -12.36 -6.55
CA ASP A 194 -5.44 -13.52 -5.67
C ASP A 194 -5.43 -13.09 -4.20
N LEU A 195 -4.56 -12.16 -3.83
CA LEU A 195 -4.53 -11.56 -2.49
C LEU A 195 -5.81 -10.78 -2.14
N ALA A 196 -6.42 -10.10 -3.12
CA ALA A 196 -7.65 -9.35 -2.88
C ALA A 196 -8.85 -10.28 -2.57
N HIS A 197 -8.81 -11.53 -3.01
CA HIS A 197 -9.82 -12.53 -2.67
C HIS A 197 -9.65 -13.11 -1.25
N GLU A 198 -8.54 -12.86 -0.58
CA GLU A 198 -8.37 -13.19 0.83
C GLU A 198 -9.14 -12.18 1.71
N HIS A 199 -10.19 -12.63 2.38
CA HIS A 199 -11.17 -11.77 3.05
C HIS A 199 -10.61 -10.93 4.21
N ASP A 200 -9.58 -11.40 4.89
CA ASP A 200 -9.06 -10.76 6.10
C ASP A 200 -8.00 -9.67 5.81
N LEU A 201 -7.48 -9.58 4.60
CA LEU A 201 -6.45 -8.61 4.25
C LEU A 201 -7.08 -7.28 3.80
N THR A 202 -6.82 -6.22 4.54
CA THR A 202 -7.18 -4.85 4.12
C THR A 202 -6.15 -4.35 3.12
N MET A 203 -6.61 -3.78 2.00
CA MET A 203 -5.72 -3.30 0.95
C MET A 203 -6.05 -1.85 0.58
N LEU A 204 -5.01 -1.04 0.40
CA LEU A 204 -5.12 0.30 -0.15
C LEU A 204 -4.19 0.41 -1.36
N LEU A 205 -4.78 0.61 -2.54
CA LEU A 205 -4.10 0.60 -3.81
C LEU A 205 -4.09 1.99 -4.44
N VAL A 206 -2.94 2.39 -4.96
CA VAL A 206 -2.81 3.48 -5.94
C VAL A 206 -2.42 2.84 -7.25
N THR A 207 -3.24 3.02 -8.30
CA THR A 207 -2.97 2.42 -9.61
C THR A 207 -3.58 3.23 -10.75
N HIS A 208 -2.99 3.10 -11.93
CA HIS A 208 -3.52 3.58 -13.20
C HIS A 208 -4.20 2.47 -14.03
N GLU A 209 -4.25 1.26 -13.51
CA GLU A 209 -4.88 0.09 -14.13
C GLU A 209 -6.39 0.06 -13.81
N MET A 210 -7.20 0.83 -14.56
CA MET A 210 -8.62 1.03 -14.24
C MET A 210 -9.45 -0.26 -14.30
N ARG A 211 -9.13 -1.17 -15.24
CA ARG A 211 -9.81 -2.48 -15.32
C ARG A 211 -9.53 -3.32 -14.10
N PHE A 212 -8.29 -3.33 -13.65
CA PHE A 212 -7.88 -4.04 -12.44
C PHE A 212 -8.51 -3.43 -11.19
N ALA A 213 -8.50 -2.09 -11.05
CA ALA A 213 -9.15 -1.39 -9.96
C ALA A 213 -10.65 -1.75 -9.86
N ARG A 214 -11.35 -1.84 -11.01
CA ARG A 214 -12.76 -2.25 -11.08
C ARG A 214 -12.98 -3.68 -10.60
N GLU A 215 -12.03 -4.58 -10.86
CA GLU A 215 -12.17 -6.01 -10.55
C GLU A 215 -11.90 -6.32 -9.07
N VAL A 216 -10.92 -5.63 -8.45
CA VAL A 216 -10.42 -6.04 -7.12
C VAL A 216 -10.92 -5.17 -5.97
N SER A 217 -11.53 -4.01 -6.25
CA SER A 217 -11.89 -3.05 -5.20
C SER A 217 -13.31 -3.25 -4.70
N ASP A 218 -13.50 -3.12 -3.39
CA ASP A 218 -14.82 -2.94 -2.78
C ASP A 218 -15.29 -1.47 -2.96
N ARG A 219 -14.32 -0.52 -2.94
CA ARG A 219 -14.57 0.90 -3.09
C ARG A 219 -13.44 1.56 -3.89
N VAL A 220 -13.83 2.46 -4.80
CA VAL A 220 -12.93 3.33 -5.56
C VAL A 220 -13.13 4.76 -5.10
N CYS A 221 -12.02 5.48 -4.88
CA CYS A 221 -12.02 6.88 -4.49
C CYS A 221 -11.28 7.69 -5.57
N PHE A 222 -11.96 8.63 -6.19
CA PHE A 222 -11.34 9.61 -7.08
C PHE A 222 -10.72 10.73 -6.24
N PHE A 223 -9.41 10.86 -6.36
CA PHE A 223 -8.59 11.75 -5.55
C PHE A 223 -8.01 12.87 -6.42
N ASP A 224 -8.36 14.12 -6.13
CA ASP A 224 -7.84 15.31 -6.81
C ASP A 224 -7.53 16.42 -5.81
N LYS A 225 -6.43 17.13 -6.02
CA LYS A 225 -6.01 18.29 -5.21
C LYS A 225 -6.07 18.06 -3.69
N GLY A 226 -5.58 16.90 -3.26
CA GLY A 226 -5.48 16.59 -1.83
C GLY A 226 -6.78 16.16 -1.14
N ARG A 227 -7.84 15.88 -1.91
CA ARG A 227 -9.17 15.51 -1.39
C ARG A 227 -9.76 14.34 -2.17
N ILE A 228 -10.65 13.59 -1.53
CA ILE A 228 -11.53 12.64 -2.22
C ILE A 228 -12.70 13.46 -2.78
N CYS A 229 -12.77 13.57 -4.11
CA CYS A 229 -13.85 14.27 -4.80
C CYS A 229 -15.09 13.40 -4.92
N GLU A 230 -14.90 12.11 -5.20
CA GLU A 230 -15.97 11.14 -5.35
C GLU A 230 -15.51 9.77 -4.88
N GLN A 231 -16.40 9.00 -4.28
CA GLN A 231 -16.15 7.63 -3.89
C GLN A 231 -17.42 6.79 -3.96
N GLY A 232 -17.26 5.53 -4.31
CA GLY A 232 -18.39 4.61 -4.46
C GLY A 232 -17.92 3.23 -4.85
N ARG A 233 -18.86 2.37 -5.18
CA ARG A 233 -18.56 1.05 -5.75
C ARG A 233 -17.91 1.21 -7.12
N PRO A 234 -17.05 0.26 -7.52
CA PRO A 234 -16.39 0.34 -8.83
C PRO A 234 -17.36 0.59 -10.00
N GLU A 235 -18.52 -0.07 -10.01
CA GLU A 235 -19.54 0.09 -11.06
C GLU A 235 -20.08 1.52 -11.12
N GLU A 236 -20.28 2.16 -9.97
CA GLU A 236 -20.79 3.53 -9.87
C GLU A 236 -19.75 4.52 -10.43
N ILE A 237 -18.51 4.42 -9.94
CA ILE A 237 -17.43 5.35 -10.32
C ILE A 237 -17.05 5.20 -11.80
N PHE A 238 -16.91 3.97 -12.31
CA PHE A 238 -16.43 3.76 -13.68
C PHE A 238 -17.52 3.83 -14.75
N SER A 239 -18.81 3.67 -14.40
CA SER A 239 -19.88 3.63 -15.40
C SER A 239 -20.84 4.82 -15.33
N ALA A 240 -20.99 5.42 -14.14
CA ALA A 240 -21.92 6.52 -13.91
C ALA A 240 -21.39 7.53 -12.89
N PRO A 241 -20.17 8.10 -13.09
CA PRO A 241 -19.64 9.09 -12.17
C PRO A 241 -20.55 10.32 -12.11
N THR A 242 -20.71 10.89 -10.91
CA THR A 242 -21.55 12.06 -10.68
C THR A 242 -20.79 13.36 -10.81
N GLU A 243 -19.55 13.39 -10.31
CA GLU A 243 -18.70 14.57 -10.31
C GLU A 243 -18.07 14.84 -11.68
N ASP A 244 -18.13 16.08 -12.15
CA ASP A 244 -17.61 16.47 -13.47
C ASP A 244 -16.10 16.23 -13.59
N ARG A 245 -15.35 16.44 -12.51
CA ARG A 245 -13.90 16.16 -12.47
C ARG A 245 -13.60 14.67 -12.62
N THR A 246 -14.43 13.79 -12.05
CA THR A 246 -14.30 12.34 -12.20
C THR A 246 -14.58 11.94 -13.67
N LYS A 247 -15.64 12.51 -14.28
CA LYS A 247 -15.99 12.27 -15.70
C LYS A 247 -14.84 12.69 -16.62
N GLU A 248 -14.31 13.90 -16.44
CA GLU A 248 -13.19 14.43 -17.22
C GLU A 248 -11.96 13.51 -17.12
N PHE A 249 -11.59 13.10 -15.90
CA PHE A 249 -10.46 12.21 -15.67
C PHE A 249 -10.66 10.85 -16.35
N LEU A 250 -11.81 10.20 -16.14
CA LEU A 250 -12.08 8.88 -16.71
C LEU A 250 -12.17 8.90 -18.23
N SER A 251 -12.76 9.94 -18.82
CA SER A 251 -12.83 10.09 -20.29
C SER A 251 -11.45 10.27 -20.95
N SER A 252 -10.44 10.69 -20.19
CA SER A 252 -9.06 10.83 -20.70
C SER A 252 -8.26 9.53 -20.67
N ILE A 253 -8.76 8.48 -19.95
CA ILE A 253 -8.01 7.24 -19.72
C ILE A 253 -8.72 6.01 -20.27
N LEU A 254 -10.06 6.01 -20.31
CA LEU A 254 -10.89 4.92 -20.84
C LEU A 254 -11.22 5.15 -22.32
#